data_7027569d353a08389c9b0462a9d270f5
#
_entry.id   7027569d353a08389c9b0462a9d270f5
#
_cell.length_a   1.000
_cell.length_b   1.000
_cell.length_c   1.000
_cell.angle_alpha   90.00
_cell.angle_beta   90.00
_cell.angle_gamma   90.00
#
_symmetry.space_group_name_H-M   'P 1'
#
loop_
_entity.id
_entity.type
_entity.pdbx_description
1 polymer ?
#
loop_
_entity_poly.entity_id
_entity_poly.type
_entity_poly.pdbx_seq_one_letter_code
_entity_poly.pdbx_strand_id
1 'polypeptide(L)'
;IVLVGADGDALAAGTTYLAVTAPALAFEFFNMIASRTYAGVGDTRTPMVARAGGALLNVVLTGWLVLGAGLGVFGAGLGTAVSIAAVGLVLAWGMTGRSYFGRGASPVPVGRAGPWLDAGLSRQLLRVSAPLIARRVAEGVVVFPLLWIASSFGSATVAALEVGRRVRALLGSFSWGFSIAASTLVGQRLGAGEESLATAYGRDVIALSAVGYAPKSAQCIRPPPPIPGVIADD
;
A
#
# COMPACT_ATOMS: atom_id res chain seq x y z
N ILE A 1 16.03 11.57 -5.48
CA ILE A 1 15.92 12.74 -4.59
C ILE A 1 16.53 13.97 -5.28
N VAL A 2 17.76 13.90 -5.80
CA VAL A 2 18.39 15.00 -6.56
C VAL A 2 17.53 15.44 -7.75
N LEU A 3 16.95 14.50 -8.50
CA LEU A 3 16.05 14.77 -9.64
C LEU A 3 14.77 15.53 -9.25
N VAL A 4 14.43 15.57 -7.99
CA VAL A 4 13.23 16.27 -7.45
C VAL A 4 13.60 17.64 -6.88
N GLY A 5 14.88 18.06 -6.98
CA GLY A 5 15.33 19.37 -6.51
C GLY A 5 15.52 19.46 -4.99
N ALA A 6 15.77 18.33 -4.33
CA ALA A 6 16.13 18.32 -2.91
C ALA A 6 17.64 18.59 -2.74
N ASP A 7 17.98 19.63 -2.02
CA ASP A 7 19.36 20.04 -1.77
C ASP A 7 19.66 20.10 -0.26
N GLY A 8 20.96 20.08 0.07
CA GLY A 8 21.46 20.28 1.45
C GLY A 8 20.94 19.23 2.42
N ASP A 9 20.42 19.67 3.57
CA ASP A 9 19.99 18.83 4.68
C ASP A 9 18.83 17.89 4.32
N ALA A 10 17.94 18.32 3.44
CA ALA A 10 16.82 17.50 2.97
C ALA A 10 17.30 16.32 2.14
N LEU A 11 18.35 16.51 1.31
CA LEU A 11 18.97 15.45 0.53
C LEU A 11 19.67 14.44 1.47
N ALA A 12 20.44 14.92 2.44
CA ALA A 12 21.14 14.08 3.40
C ALA A 12 20.16 13.24 4.25
N ALA A 13 19.10 13.86 4.75
CA ALA A 13 18.05 13.17 5.51
C ALA A 13 17.33 12.11 4.65
N GLY A 14 16.95 12.45 3.42
CA GLY A 14 16.26 11.53 2.52
C GLY A 14 17.13 10.36 2.09
N THR A 15 18.41 10.57 1.81
CA THR A 15 19.35 9.48 1.48
C THR A 15 19.59 8.56 2.67
N THR A 16 19.75 9.10 3.86
CA THR A 16 19.87 8.31 5.10
C THR A 16 18.63 7.44 5.33
N TYR A 17 17.43 8.01 5.23
CA TYR A 17 16.19 7.27 5.39
C TYR A 17 16.07 6.13 4.38
N LEU A 18 16.31 6.40 3.10
CA LEU A 18 16.25 5.40 2.04
C LEU A 18 17.30 4.31 2.21
N ALA A 19 18.52 4.65 2.59
CA ALA A 19 19.57 3.65 2.81
C ALA A 19 19.22 2.69 3.94
N VAL A 20 18.64 3.20 5.04
CA VAL A 20 18.22 2.38 6.18
C VAL A 20 17.00 1.53 5.88
N THR A 21 16.05 2.04 5.09
CA THR A 21 14.82 1.31 4.74
C THR A 21 14.98 0.38 3.55
N ALA A 22 15.99 0.58 2.68
CA ALA A 22 16.18 -0.22 1.47
C ALA A 22 16.23 -1.75 1.73
N PRO A 23 16.94 -2.28 2.74
CA PRO A 23 16.94 -3.72 3.02
C PRO A 23 15.55 -4.26 3.39
N ALA A 24 14.69 -3.42 4.00
CA ALA A 24 13.34 -3.81 4.39
C ALA A 24 12.39 -3.96 3.18
N LEU A 25 12.74 -3.44 2.01
CA LEU A 25 11.93 -3.62 0.80
C LEU A 25 11.74 -5.09 0.43
N ALA A 26 12.75 -5.92 0.65
CA ALA A 26 12.62 -7.37 0.42
C ALA A 26 11.52 -7.98 1.30
N PHE A 27 11.47 -7.58 2.57
CA PHE A 27 10.41 -7.99 3.48
C PHE A 27 9.05 -7.41 3.08
N GLU A 28 8.98 -6.17 2.58
CA GLU A 28 7.71 -5.59 2.12
C GLU A 28 7.15 -6.31 0.89
N PHE A 29 7.99 -6.70 -0.07
CA PHE A 29 7.58 -7.55 -1.18
C PHE A 29 7.06 -8.90 -0.68
N PHE A 30 7.78 -9.53 0.25
CA PHE A 30 7.33 -10.76 0.87
C PHE A 30 5.98 -10.56 1.60
N ASN A 31 5.83 -9.52 2.40
CA ASN A 31 4.60 -9.18 3.11
C ASN A 31 3.40 -9.02 2.16
N MET A 32 3.64 -8.39 1.02
CA MET A 32 2.62 -8.21 -0.01
C MET A 32 2.16 -9.54 -0.59
N ILE A 33 3.10 -10.41 -0.98
CA ILE A 33 2.82 -11.75 -1.52
C ILE A 33 2.13 -12.61 -0.45
N ALA A 34 2.71 -12.70 0.74
CA ALA A 34 2.18 -13.48 1.85
C ALA A 34 0.74 -13.07 2.20
N SER A 35 0.46 -11.78 2.31
CA SER A 35 -0.89 -11.28 2.60
C SER A 35 -1.90 -11.70 1.54
N ARG A 36 -1.51 -11.72 0.26
CA ARG A 36 -2.37 -12.17 -0.84
C ARG A 36 -2.59 -13.68 -0.83
N THR A 37 -1.55 -14.44 -0.49
CA THR A 37 -1.65 -15.90 -0.35
C THR A 37 -2.61 -16.28 0.77
N TYR A 38 -2.51 -15.66 1.94
CA TYR A 38 -3.47 -15.85 3.04
C TYR A 38 -4.89 -15.49 2.63
N ALA A 39 -5.09 -14.35 1.95
CA ALA A 39 -6.40 -13.93 1.47
C ALA A 39 -6.97 -14.93 0.44
N GLY A 40 -6.14 -15.49 -0.43
CA GLY A 40 -6.54 -16.50 -1.42
C GLY A 40 -7.15 -17.75 -0.81
N VAL A 41 -6.67 -18.18 0.36
CA VAL A 41 -7.22 -19.33 1.11
C VAL A 41 -8.30 -18.94 2.11
N GLY A 42 -8.74 -17.67 2.10
CA GLY A 42 -9.83 -17.16 2.96
C GLY A 42 -9.40 -16.64 4.33
N ASP A 43 -8.12 -16.73 4.69
CA ASP A 43 -7.60 -16.14 5.93
C ASP A 43 -7.18 -14.69 5.72
N THR A 44 -8.12 -13.78 5.82
CA THR A 44 -7.86 -12.33 5.76
C THR A 44 -7.48 -11.75 7.12
N ARG A 45 -7.76 -12.45 8.21
CA ARG A 45 -7.58 -11.96 9.58
C ARG A 45 -6.12 -12.00 10.02
N THR A 46 -5.38 -13.03 9.66
CA THR A 46 -3.95 -13.14 9.98
C THR A 46 -3.12 -12.00 9.40
N PRO A 47 -3.17 -11.70 8.09
CA PRO A 47 -2.42 -10.57 7.57
C PRO A 47 -2.94 -9.20 8.08
N MET A 48 -4.24 -9.08 8.38
CA MET A 48 -4.79 -7.87 8.98
C MET A 48 -4.19 -7.59 10.37
N VAL A 49 -4.19 -8.59 11.25
CA VAL A 49 -3.64 -8.46 12.61
C VAL A 49 -2.13 -8.25 12.56
N ALA A 50 -1.40 -8.98 11.73
CA ALA A 50 0.04 -8.81 11.57
C ALA A 50 0.40 -7.40 11.09
N ARG A 51 -0.31 -6.87 10.09
CA ARG A 51 -0.06 -5.50 9.58
C ARG A 51 -0.48 -4.42 10.58
N ALA A 52 -1.59 -4.59 11.29
CA ALA A 52 -2.01 -3.66 12.33
C ALA A 52 -1.01 -3.64 13.49
N GLY A 53 -0.55 -4.82 13.94
CA GLY A 53 0.50 -4.93 14.95
C GLY A 53 1.82 -4.31 14.49
N GLY A 54 2.22 -4.53 13.23
CA GLY A 54 3.39 -3.90 12.64
C GLY A 54 3.29 -2.37 12.56
N ALA A 55 2.12 -1.84 12.23
CA ALA A 55 1.88 -0.40 12.23
C ALA A 55 2.01 0.20 13.64
N LEU A 56 1.44 -0.46 14.64
CA LEU A 56 1.56 -0.05 16.04
C LEU A 56 3.02 -0.11 16.50
N LEU A 57 3.73 -1.20 16.20
CA LEU A 57 5.15 -1.36 16.48
C LEU A 57 5.96 -0.23 15.83
N ASN A 58 5.65 0.12 14.59
CA ASN A 58 6.31 1.22 13.88
C ASN A 58 6.13 2.56 14.62
N VAL A 59 4.91 2.88 15.02
CA VAL A 59 4.62 4.12 15.77
C VAL A 59 5.40 4.18 17.07
N VAL A 60 5.39 3.10 17.85
CA VAL A 60 6.08 3.03 19.14
C VAL A 60 7.60 3.10 18.96
N LEU A 61 8.12 2.27 18.04
CA LEU A 61 9.58 2.19 17.82
C LEU A 61 10.13 3.48 17.23
N THR A 62 9.46 4.04 16.24
CA THR A 62 9.85 5.31 15.62
C THR A 62 9.78 6.44 16.65
N GLY A 63 8.70 6.53 17.44
CA GLY A 63 8.58 7.52 18.50
C GLY A 63 9.72 7.41 19.51
N TRP A 64 10.04 6.20 19.96
CA TRP A 64 11.12 5.98 20.92
C TRP A 64 12.52 6.28 20.32
N LEU A 65 12.79 5.82 19.09
CA LEU A 65 14.08 6.04 18.44
C LEU A 65 14.33 7.51 18.07
N VAL A 66 13.29 8.23 17.67
CA VAL A 66 13.40 9.63 17.26
C VAL A 66 13.43 10.55 18.48
N LEU A 67 12.48 10.40 19.40
CA LEU A 67 12.28 11.30 20.54
C LEU A 67 13.08 10.86 21.77
N GLY A 68 13.17 9.55 22.04
CA GLY A 68 13.86 9.02 23.21
C GLY A 68 15.37 8.87 23.00
N ALA A 69 15.77 8.26 21.88
CA ALA A 69 17.20 8.04 21.57
C ALA A 69 17.84 9.18 20.77
N GLY A 70 17.06 10.16 20.29
CA GLY A 70 17.57 11.32 19.55
C GLY A 70 18.16 10.99 18.17
N LEU A 71 17.83 9.81 17.58
CA LEU A 71 18.41 9.33 16.33
C LEU A 71 17.82 10.01 15.08
N GLY A 72 16.88 10.93 15.23
CA GLY A 72 16.30 11.70 14.13
C GLY A 72 15.81 10.82 12.98
N VAL A 73 16.18 11.18 11.75
CA VAL A 73 15.76 10.49 10.52
C VAL A 73 16.28 9.04 10.45
N PHE A 74 17.48 8.77 10.95
CA PHE A 74 18.02 7.41 11.03
C PHE A 74 17.12 6.52 11.90
N GLY A 75 16.68 7.02 13.07
CA GLY A 75 15.76 6.31 13.95
C GLY A 75 14.40 6.05 13.32
N ALA A 76 13.88 7.00 12.54
CA ALA A 76 12.64 6.83 11.80
C ALA A 76 12.76 5.73 10.72
N GLY A 77 13.86 5.71 9.98
CA GLY A 77 14.15 4.65 9.01
C GLY A 77 14.28 3.27 9.64
N LEU A 78 15.01 3.19 10.76
CA LEU A 78 15.23 1.94 11.49
C LEU A 78 13.92 1.39 12.08
N GLY A 79 13.09 2.24 12.70
CA GLY A 79 11.79 1.86 13.22
C GLY A 79 10.88 1.28 12.13
N THR A 80 10.88 1.90 10.95
CA THR A 80 10.15 1.43 9.78
C THR A 80 10.68 0.08 9.30
N ALA A 81 12.00 -0.05 9.12
CA ALA A 81 12.63 -1.28 8.63
C ALA A 81 12.37 -2.47 9.57
N VAL A 82 12.55 -2.29 10.87
CA VAL A 82 12.30 -3.33 11.88
C VAL A 82 10.84 -3.75 11.90
N SER A 83 9.92 -2.80 11.81
CA SER A 83 8.48 -3.10 11.83
C SER A 83 8.03 -3.89 10.58
N ILE A 84 8.54 -3.54 9.40
CA ILE A 84 8.29 -4.27 8.16
C ILE A 84 8.85 -5.70 8.25
N ALA A 85 10.09 -5.85 8.75
CA ALA A 85 10.71 -7.15 8.94
C ALA A 85 9.95 -8.01 9.96
N ALA A 86 9.50 -7.42 11.06
CA ALA A 86 8.70 -8.12 12.07
C ALA A 86 7.39 -8.69 11.49
N VAL A 87 6.67 -7.90 10.68
CA VAL A 87 5.47 -8.39 9.97
C VAL A 87 5.82 -9.57 9.06
N GLY A 88 6.92 -9.46 8.30
CA GLY A 88 7.38 -10.53 7.41
C GLY A 88 7.68 -11.82 8.16
N LEU A 89 8.38 -11.72 9.28
CA LEU A 89 8.70 -12.88 10.12
C LEU A 89 7.44 -13.52 10.72
N VAL A 90 6.48 -12.72 11.17
CA VAL A 90 5.20 -13.22 11.70
C VAL A 90 4.42 -13.97 10.62
N LEU A 91 4.31 -13.40 9.41
CA LEU A 91 3.62 -14.04 8.30
C LEU A 91 4.35 -15.31 7.83
N ALA A 92 5.68 -15.27 7.75
CA ALA A 92 6.48 -16.45 7.41
C ALA A 92 6.33 -17.56 8.46
N TRP A 93 6.36 -17.20 9.73
CA TRP A 93 6.16 -18.16 10.83
C TRP A 93 4.79 -18.82 10.74
N GLY A 94 3.74 -18.02 10.47
CA GLY A 94 2.41 -18.58 10.26
C GLY A 94 2.34 -19.58 9.10
N MET A 95 3.13 -19.41 8.04
CA MET A 95 3.21 -20.33 6.91
C MET A 95 3.95 -21.66 7.23
N THR A 96 4.60 -21.80 8.38
CA THR A 96 5.27 -23.05 8.77
C THR A 96 4.33 -24.19 9.15
N GLY A 97 3.01 -23.96 9.11
CA GLY A 97 2.01 -24.96 9.46
C GLY A 97 1.83 -25.17 10.96
N ARG A 98 2.48 -24.38 11.81
CA ARG A 98 2.33 -24.44 13.27
C ARG A 98 1.06 -23.71 13.71
N SER A 99 0.42 -24.21 14.76
CA SER A 99 -0.68 -23.51 15.40
C SER A 99 -0.18 -22.23 16.08
N TYR A 100 -0.86 -21.10 15.86
CA TYR A 100 -0.51 -19.82 16.47
C TYR A 100 -1.78 -19.04 16.85
N PHE A 101 -1.69 -18.21 17.87
CA PHE A 101 -2.81 -17.41 18.39
C PHE A 101 -4.09 -18.20 18.69
N GLY A 102 -3.97 -19.43 19.20
CA GLY A 102 -5.12 -20.29 19.53
C GLY A 102 -5.89 -20.80 18.31
N ARG A 103 -5.31 -20.72 17.11
CA ARG A 103 -5.85 -21.25 15.87
C ARG A 103 -5.14 -22.54 15.49
N GLY A 104 -5.84 -23.38 14.73
CA GLY A 104 -5.25 -24.55 14.11
C GLY A 104 -4.08 -24.21 13.16
N ALA A 105 -3.45 -25.22 12.59
CA ALA A 105 -2.37 -25.06 11.62
C ALA A 105 -2.78 -24.10 10.51
N SER A 106 -1.81 -23.30 10.03
CA SER A 106 -2.04 -22.38 8.92
C SER A 106 -2.62 -23.11 7.70
N PRO A 107 -3.65 -22.56 7.05
CA PRO A 107 -4.20 -23.14 5.82
C PRO A 107 -3.22 -23.06 4.63
N VAL A 108 -2.09 -22.38 4.79
CA VAL A 108 -1.04 -22.21 3.78
C VAL A 108 0.28 -22.79 4.30
N PRO A 109 0.42 -24.15 4.40
CA PRO A 109 1.71 -24.72 4.71
C PRO A 109 2.63 -24.57 3.50
N VAL A 110 3.77 -23.93 3.67
CA VAL A 110 4.83 -23.95 2.66
C VAL A 110 5.48 -25.34 2.70
N GLY A 111 5.04 -26.21 1.80
CA GLY A 111 5.63 -27.53 1.63
C GLY A 111 7.04 -27.42 1.05
N ARG A 112 7.96 -28.23 1.58
CA ARG A 112 9.33 -28.35 1.04
C ARG A 112 9.42 -29.29 -0.18
N ALA A 113 8.33 -29.96 -0.53
CA ALA A 113 8.28 -30.99 -1.56
C ALA A 113 7.61 -30.48 -2.83
N GLY A 114 8.32 -29.71 -3.63
CA GLY A 114 7.88 -29.28 -4.95
C GLY A 114 8.98 -28.53 -5.70
N PRO A 115 8.91 -28.41 -7.03
CA PRO A 115 9.84 -27.58 -7.78
C PRO A 115 9.66 -26.13 -7.33
N TRP A 116 10.73 -25.53 -6.83
CA TRP A 116 10.75 -24.13 -6.36
C TRP A 116 10.44 -23.12 -7.46
N LEU A 117 10.63 -23.52 -8.70
CA LEU A 117 10.36 -22.72 -9.89
C LEU A 117 9.72 -23.63 -10.96
N ASP A 118 8.48 -23.39 -11.26
CA ASP A 118 7.80 -23.92 -12.43
C ASP A 118 7.84 -22.85 -13.53
N ALA A 119 8.51 -23.15 -14.64
CA ALA A 119 8.69 -22.23 -15.74
C ALA A 119 7.34 -21.88 -16.42
N GLY A 120 6.40 -22.84 -16.48
CA GLY A 120 5.07 -22.64 -17.04
C GLY A 120 4.26 -21.66 -16.20
N LEU A 121 4.20 -21.90 -14.89
CA LEU A 121 3.51 -21.03 -13.95
C LEU A 121 4.15 -19.63 -13.88
N SER A 122 5.47 -19.56 -13.86
CA SER A 122 6.21 -18.30 -13.87
C SER A 122 5.91 -17.47 -15.10
N ARG A 123 5.86 -18.10 -16.29
CA ARG A 123 5.51 -17.42 -17.55
C ARG A 123 4.06 -16.90 -17.53
N GLN A 124 3.13 -17.68 -16.99
CA GLN A 124 1.74 -17.28 -16.86
C GLN A 124 1.61 -16.08 -15.90
N LEU A 125 2.28 -16.13 -14.76
CA LEU A 125 2.32 -15.01 -13.81
C LEU A 125 2.89 -13.74 -14.45
N LEU A 126 4.00 -13.83 -15.16
CA LEU A 126 4.61 -12.69 -15.86
C LEU A 126 3.67 -12.11 -16.92
N ARG A 127 2.98 -12.95 -17.69
CA ARG A 127 2.04 -12.50 -18.72
C ARG A 127 0.88 -11.71 -18.14
N VAL A 128 0.35 -12.14 -16.98
CA VAL A 128 -0.74 -11.44 -16.27
C VAL A 128 -0.23 -10.20 -15.56
N SER A 129 0.98 -10.24 -15.01
CA SER A 129 1.55 -9.14 -14.22
C SER A 129 2.12 -8.00 -15.09
N ALA A 130 2.60 -8.30 -16.31
CA ALA A 130 3.25 -7.30 -17.17
C ALA A 130 2.40 -6.04 -17.41
N PRO A 131 1.11 -6.13 -17.81
CA PRO A 131 0.28 -4.93 -18.00
C PRO A 131 0.03 -4.17 -16.70
N LEU A 132 -0.05 -4.88 -15.56
CA LEU A 132 -0.21 -4.26 -14.25
C LEU A 132 1.06 -3.51 -13.83
N ILE A 133 2.22 -4.09 -14.08
CA ILE A 133 3.52 -3.45 -13.83
C ILE A 133 3.66 -2.21 -14.71
N ALA A 134 3.37 -2.31 -16.01
CA ALA A 134 3.44 -1.17 -16.94
C ALA A 134 2.53 -0.02 -16.48
N ARG A 135 1.30 -0.33 -16.06
CA ARG A 135 0.40 0.66 -15.48
C ARG A 135 0.97 1.32 -14.22
N ARG A 136 1.53 0.55 -13.29
CA ARG A 136 2.11 1.09 -12.05
C ARG A 136 3.34 1.95 -12.31
N VAL A 137 4.18 1.55 -13.26
CA VAL A 137 5.33 2.35 -13.70
C VAL A 137 4.86 3.66 -14.30
N ALA A 138 3.86 3.63 -15.19
CA ALA A 138 3.29 4.84 -15.77
C ALA A 138 2.71 5.79 -14.72
N GLU A 139 1.92 5.26 -13.77
CA GLU A 139 1.38 6.04 -12.64
C GLU A 139 2.51 6.69 -11.80
N GLY A 140 3.63 5.97 -11.59
CA GLY A 140 4.80 6.47 -10.88
C GLY A 140 5.55 7.56 -11.65
N VAL A 141 5.78 7.34 -12.94
CA VAL A 141 6.53 8.28 -13.79
C VAL A 141 5.85 9.66 -13.87
N VAL A 142 4.52 9.70 -13.91
CA VAL A 142 3.76 10.98 -13.95
C VAL A 142 3.99 11.84 -12.70
N VAL A 143 4.34 11.23 -11.58
CA VAL A 143 4.57 11.97 -10.32
C VAL A 143 5.87 12.78 -10.36
N PHE A 144 6.90 12.33 -11.08
CA PHE A 144 8.18 13.03 -11.11
C PHE A 144 8.11 14.43 -11.77
N PRO A 145 7.52 14.61 -12.95
CA PRO A 145 7.34 15.93 -13.53
C PRO A 145 6.52 16.87 -12.62
N LEU A 146 5.48 16.31 -11.98
CA LEU A 146 4.65 17.10 -11.06
C LEU A 146 5.45 17.61 -9.86
N LEU A 147 6.28 16.76 -9.25
CA LEU A 147 7.15 17.16 -8.16
C LEU A 147 8.24 18.13 -8.61
N TRP A 148 8.79 17.94 -9.80
CA TRP A 148 9.79 18.85 -10.38
C TRP A 148 9.21 20.25 -10.61
N ILE A 149 8.02 20.34 -11.21
CA ILE A 149 7.31 21.61 -11.37
C ILE A 149 6.99 22.22 -9.99
N ALA A 150 6.49 21.44 -9.04
CA ALA A 150 6.18 21.95 -7.71
C ALA A 150 7.43 22.47 -6.99
N SER A 151 8.60 21.87 -7.18
CA SER A 151 9.86 22.30 -6.57
C SER A 151 10.32 23.67 -7.10
N SER A 152 9.98 24.03 -8.35
CA SER A 152 10.31 25.36 -8.91
C SER A 152 9.55 26.50 -8.24
N PHE A 153 8.43 26.21 -7.55
CA PHE A 153 7.65 27.17 -6.75
C PHE A 153 8.06 27.20 -5.26
N GLY A 154 9.07 26.44 -4.87
CA GLY A 154 9.63 26.41 -3.53
C GLY A 154 9.13 25.26 -2.66
N SER A 155 9.83 25.06 -1.53
CA SER A 155 9.61 23.93 -0.61
C SER A 155 8.21 23.89 0.01
N ALA A 156 7.58 25.03 0.22
CA ALA A 156 6.21 25.12 0.75
C ALA A 156 5.19 24.51 -0.22
N THR A 157 5.37 24.70 -1.52
CA THR A 157 4.48 24.13 -2.56
C THR A 157 4.62 22.61 -2.61
N VAL A 158 5.85 22.10 -2.52
CA VAL A 158 6.09 20.65 -2.46
C VAL A 158 5.45 20.03 -1.20
N ALA A 159 5.59 20.68 -0.05
CA ALA A 159 4.97 20.25 1.20
C ALA A 159 3.43 20.23 1.10
N ALA A 160 2.83 21.27 0.54
CA ALA A 160 1.38 21.33 0.35
C ALA A 160 0.87 20.24 -0.60
N LEU A 161 1.59 19.98 -1.70
CA LEU A 161 1.28 18.89 -2.63
C LEU A 161 1.33 17.53 -1.93
N GLU A 162 2.36 17.29 -1.11
CA GLU A 162 2.52 16.01 -0.40
C GLU A 162 1.43 15.81 0.67
N VAL A 163 1.05 16.87 1.40
CA VAL A 163 -0.09 16.82 2.32
C VAL A 163 -1.38 16.47 1.58
N GLY A 164 -1.65 17.12 0.45
CA GLY A 164 -2.81 16.80 -0.39
C GLY A 164 -2.83 15.36 -0.89
N ARG A 165 -1.68 14.84 -1.29
CA ARG A 165 -1.51 13.43 -1.67
C ARG A 165 -1.78 12.47 -0.51
N ARG A 166 -1.34 12.79 0.71
CA ARG A 166 -1.60 11.99 1.91
C ARG A 166 -3.08 11.98 2.28
N VAL A 167 -3.74 13.12 2.25
CA VAL A 167 -5.19 13.21 2.48
C VAL A 167 -5.95 12.37 1.44
N ARG A 168 -5.57 12.49 0.16
CA ARG A 168 -6.16 11.67 -0.90
C ARG A 168 -5.93 10.17 -0.68
N ALA A 169 -4.75 9.77 -0.22
CA ALA A 169 -4.43 8.38 0.06
C ALA A 169 -5.27 7.82 1.22
N LEU A 170 -5.48 8.61 2.28
CA LEU A 170 -6.38 8.26 3.37
C LEU A 170 -7.81 8.01 2.87
N LEU A 171 -8.35 8.95 2.09
CA LEU A 171 -9.68 8.81 1.52
C LEU A 171 -9.78 7.62 0.53
N GLY A 172 -8.70 7.34 -0.19
CA GLY A 172 -8.60 6.23 -1.12
C GLY A 172 -8.47 4.85 -0.45
N SER A 173 -8.05 4.79 0.82
CA SER A 173 -7.80 3.53 1.52
C SER A 173 -9.06 2.68 1.66
N PHE A 174 -10.22 3.29 1.86
CA PHE A 174 -11.50 2.58 1.89
C PHE A 174 -11.80 1.90 0.56
N SER A 175 -11.66 2.63 -0.55
CA SER A 175 -11.88 2.09 -1.90
C SER A 175 -10.93 0.96 -2.23
N TRP A 176 -9.69 1.09 -1.80
CA TRP A 176 -8.69 0.05 -1.98
C TRP A 176 -9.03 -1.21 -1.18
N GLY A 177 -9.54 -1.06 0.05
CA GLY A 177 -10.04 -2.15 0.87
C GLY A 177 -11.20 -2.90 0.19
N PHE A 178 -12.19 -2.18 -0.33
CA PHE A 178 -13.29 -2.79 -1.10
C PHE A 178 -12.81 -3.50 -2.36
N SER A 179 -11.86 -2.93 -3.10
CA SER A 179 -11.28 -3.56 -4.28
C SER A 179 -10.57 -4.88 -3.96
N ILE A 180 -9.85 -4.94 -2.83
CA ILE A 180 -9.21 -6.17 -2.37
C ILE A 180 -10.25 -7.22 -1.98
N ALA A 181 -11.26 -6.85 -1.19
CA ALA A 181 -12.33 -7.75 -0.77
C ALA A 181 -13.07 -8.31 -1.99
N ALA A 182 -13.42 -7.45 -2.94
CA ALA A 182 -14.06 -7.86 -4.19
C ALA A 182 -13.23 -8.87 -4.97
N SER A 183 -11.97 -8.55 -5.23
CA SER A 183 -11.09 -9.43 -6.01
C SER A 183 -10.87 -10.79 -5.33
N THR A 184 -10.83 -10.81 -4.01
CA THR A 184 -10.70 -12.04 -3.23
C THR A 184 -11.96 -12.90 -3.29
N LEU A 185 -13.13 -12.30 -3.03
CA LEU A 185 -14.41 -13.03 -3.03
C LEU A 185 -14.78 -13.55 -4.43
N VAL A 186 -14.66 -12.70 -5.44
CA VAL A 186 -14.93 -13.09 -6.83
C VAL A 186 -13.95 -14.18 -7.28
N GLY A 187 -12.64 -14.03 -6.96
CA GLY A 187 -11.64 -15.02 -7.31
C GLY A 187 -11.85 -16.37 -6.65
N GLN A 188 -12.26 -16.40 -5.38
CA GLN A 188 -12.59 -17.65 -4.66
C GLN A 188 -13.79 -18.37 -5.28
N ARG A 189 -14.85 -17.62 -5.65
CA ARG A 189 -16.04 -18.21 -6.28
C ARG A 189 -15.78 -18.73 -7.69
N LEU A 190 -14.99 -17.99 -8.47
CA LEU A 190 -14.54 -18.45 -9.79
C LEU A 190 -13.67 -19.72 -9.68
N GLY A 191 -12.79 -19.77 -8.69
CA GLY A 191 -11.96 -20.96 -8.43
C GLY A 191 -12.76 -22.17 -7.96
N ALA A 192 -13.92 -21.95 -7.34
CA ALA A 192 -14.87 -23.00 -6.96
C ALA A 192 -15.83 -23.42 -8.11
N GLY A 193 -15.78 -22.77 -9.28
CA GLY A 193 -16.68 -23.02 -10.39
C GLY A 193 -18.07 -22.38 -10.25
N GLU A 194 -18.25 -21.48 -9.28
CA GLU A 194 -19.54 -20.84 -8.96
C GLU A 194 -19.67 -19.47 -9.67
N GLU A 195 -19.73 -19.46 -11.01
CA GLU A 195 -19.72 -18.22 -11.82
C GLU A 195 -20.91 -17.29 -11.54
N SER A 196 -22.08 -17.84 -11.24
CA SER A 196 -23.28 -17.06 -10.91
C SER A 196 -23.11 -16.27 -9.62
N LEU A 197 -22.52 -16.89 -8.59
CA LEU A 197 -22.22 -16.24 -7.32
C LEU A 197 -21.09 -15.23 -7.48
N ALA A 198 -20.06 -15.52 -8.25
CA ALA A 198 -18.99 -14.57 -8.56
C ALA A 198 -19.53 -13.30 -9.21
N THR A 199 -20.49 -13.44 -10.14
CA THR A 199 -21.17 -12.31 -10.79
C THR A 199 -22.04 -11.52 -9.81
N ALA A 200 -22.76 -12.19 -8.90
CA ALA A 200 -23.55 -11.54 -7.86
C ALA A 200 -22.67 -10.71 -6.93
N TYR A 201 -21.59 -11.27 -6.39
CA TYR A 201 -20.63 -10.52 -5.56
C TYR A 201 -20.01 -9.33 -6.30
N GLY A 202 -19.69 -9.49 -7.58
CA GLY A 202 -19.18 -8.39 -8.40
C GLY A 202 -20.17 -7.21 -8.49
N ARG A 203 -21.46 -7.50 -8.69
CA ARG A 203 -22.54 -6.48 -8.72
C ARG A 203 -22.71 -5.78 -7.37
N ASP A 204 -22.72 -6.54 -6.27
CA ASP A 204 -22.89 -5.99 -4.92
C ASP A 204 -21.75 -5.06 -4.56
N VAL A 205 -20.51 -5.41 -4.92
CA VAL A 205 -19.36 -4.53 -4.68
C VAL A 205 -19.43 -3.26 -5.52
N ILE A 206 -19.86 -3.34 -6.77
CA ILE A 206 -20.06 -2.16 -7.62
C ILE A 206 -21.13 -1.25 -7.01
N ALA A 207 -22.26 -1.83 -6.58
CA ALA A 207 -23.35 -1.07 -5.95
C ALA A 207 -22.88 -0.38 -4.65
N LEU A 208 -22.19 -1.09 -3.76
CA LEU A 208 -21.63 -0.54 -2.53
C LEU A 208 -20.59 0.56 -2.81
N SER A 209 -19.74 0.36 -3.81
CA SER A 209 -18.76 1.36 -4.22
C SER A 209 -19.43 2.61 -4.76
N ALA A 210 -20.49 2.46 -5.57
CA ALA A 210 -21.25 3.59 -6.12
C ALA A 210 -21.91 4.42 -4.99
N VAL A 211 -22.51 3.77 -4.00
CA VAL A 211 -23.09 4.45 -2.83
C VAL A 211 -22.02 5.20 -2.03
N GLY A 212 -20.85 4.61 -1.83
CA GLY A 212 -19.74 5.25 -1.12
C GLY A 212 -19.08 6.42 -1.87
N TYR A 213 -19.20 6.46 -3.20
CA TYR A 213 -18.62 7.53 -4.05
C TYR A 213 -19.61 8.60 -4.46
N ALA A 214 -20.91 8.32 -4.45
CA ALA A 214 -21.95 9.27 -4.88
C ALA A 214 -21.86 10.66 -4.20
N PRO A 215 -21.63 10.78 -2.89
CA PRO A 215 -21.49 12.08 -2.26
C PRO A 215 -20.20 12.83 -2.64
N LYS A 216 -19.15 12.16 -3.07
CA LYS A 216 -17.86 12.78 -3.43
C LYS A 216 -17.87 13.35 -4.85
N SER A 217 -18.54 12.69 -5.78
CA SER A 217 -18.70 13.21 -7.15
C SER A 217 -19.60 14.44 -7.20
N ALA A 218 -20.62 14.51 -6.36
CA ALA A 218 -21.50 15.68 -6.24
C ALA A 218 -20.79 16.90 -5.66
N GLN A 219 -19.78 16.73 -4.80
CA GLN A 219 -18.98 17.86 -4.27
C GLN A 219 -17.94 18.40 -5.26
N CYS A 220 -17.42 17.56 -6.16
CA CYS A 220 -16.47 17.99 -7.19
C CYS A 220 -17.14 18.80 -8.34
N ILE A 221 -18.46 18.76 -8.46
CA ILE A 221 -19.22 19.46 -9.53
C ILE A 221 -19.71 20.84 -9.03
N ARG A 222 -19.55 21.18 -7.76
CA ARG A 222 -19.86 22.53 -7.29
C ARG A 222 -18.81 23.51 -7.81
N PRO A 223 -19.19 24.53 -8.61
CA PRO A 223 -18.26 25.57 -8.97
C PRO A 223 -17.78 26.27 -7.68
N PRO A 224 -16.53 26.70 -7.61
CA PRO A 224 -16.02 27.42 -6.46
C PRO A 224 -16.88 28.64 -6.22
N PRO A 225 -17.13 29.01 -4.95
CA PRO A 225 -17.86 30.25 -4.67
C PRO A 225 -17.11 31.44 -5.29
N PRO A 226 -17.81 32.44 -5.81
CA PRO A 226 -17.17 33.61 -6.40
C PRO A 226 -16.26 34.25 -5.34
N ILE A 227 -15.03 34.55 -5.74
CA ILE A 227 -14.04 35.19 -4.88
C ILE A 227 -14.58 36.60 -4.59
N PRO A 228 -14.87 36.99 -3.33
CA PRO A 228 -15.31 38.34 -3.02
C PRO A 228 -14.18 39.33 -3.34
N GLY A 229 -14.38 40.20 -4.31
CA GLY A 229 -13.44 41.25 -4.64
C GLY A 229 -12.87 41.27 -6.07
N VAL A 230 -13.26 40.34 -6.94
CA VAL A 230 -12.90 40.39 -8.36
C VAL A 230 -14.16 40.55 -9.20
N ILE A 231 -14.87 41.67 -9.03
CA ILE A 231 -15.82 42.13 -10.03
C ILE A 231 -15.84 43.67 -9.96
N ALA A 232 -15.55 44.16 -11.14
CA ALA A 232 -15.91 45.44 -11.69
C ALA A 232 -14.94 46.59 -11.41
N ASP A 233 -14.11 46.79 -12.38
CA ASP A 233 -14.04 48.08 -13.03
C ASP A 233 -14.22 47.83 -14.54
N ASP A 234 -15.39 48.17 -15.00
CA ASP A 234 -15.72 48.73 -16.29
C ASP A 234 -16.96 49.60 -16.11
#